data_c99edd892b942a0d0ce24d9c6605d6b6
#
_entry.id   c99edd892b942a0d0ce24d9c6605d6b6
#
_cell.length_a   1.000
_cell.length_b   1.000
_cell.length_c   1.000
_cell.angle_alpha   90.00
_cell.angle_beta   90.00
_cell.angle_gamma   90.00
#
_symmetry.space_group_name_H-M   'P 1'
#
loop_
_entity.id
_entity.type
_entity.pdbx_description
1 polymer ?
#
loop_
_entity_poly.entity_id
_entity_poly.type
_entity_poly.pdbx_seq_one_letter_code
_entity_poly.pdbx_strand_id
1 'polypeptide(L)'
;MLGKLFIFALLWRLVGNPFLALLILLVIFYLLDRRYVGILPNIWRPFQLKRKATRLRVDLHANPHNTSAKLDLARILIERKKYQEALPYLEQSLPIIADSADVHYEIGLCLLKLGRIAEGERYMLQAIELNPRVKYGEAFLRLGEALAPHAPERAAQFIEHFRDLHSSSVEAYYRLGQLYQQLGRQDDAKRAYREALDIYRGLPRYSRRQQRRWAWLARLK
;
A
#
# COMPACT_ATOMS: atom_id res chain seq x y z
N MET A 1 -19.50 5.36 27.21
CA MET A 1 -19.29 3.90 27.33
C MET A 1 -20.58 3.12 27.54
N LEU A 2 -21.55 3.60 28.31
CA LEU A 2 -22.85 2.95 28.61
C LEU A 2 -23.67 2.52 27.37
N GLY A 3 -23.75 3.35 26.31
CA GLY A 3 -24.54 3.02 25.12
C GLY A 3 -24.09 1.78 24.34
N LYS A 4 -22.78 1.48 24.34
CA LYS A 4 -22.24 0.28 23.65
C LYS A 4 -22.57 -1.02 24.38
N LEU A 5 -22.58 -0.97 25.73
CA LEU A 5 -22.99 -2.09 26.57
C LEU A 5 -24.50 -2.33 26.48
N PHE A 6 -25.29 -1.29 26.36
CA PHE A 6 -26.73 -1.39 26.19
C PHE A 6 -27.12 -2.10 24.86
N ILE A 7 -26.47 -1.74 23.73
CA ILE A 7 -26.70 -2.41 22.46
C ILE A 7 -26.33 -3.89 22.51
N PHE A 8 -25.23 -4.23 23.15
CA PHE A 8 -24.81 -5.63 23.35
C PHE A 8 -25.82 -6.40 24.20
N ALA A 9 -26.26 -5.84 25.34
CA ALA A 9 -27.25 -6.47 26.21
C ALA A 9 -28.59 -6.70 25.51
N LEU A 10 -29.04 -5.74 24.70
CA LEU A 10 -30.26 -5.85 23.90
C LEU A 10 -30.14 -6.94 22.83
N LEU A 11 -29.04 -7.01 22.11
CA LEU A 11 -28.74 -8.08 21.15
C LEU A 11 -28.66 -9.45 21.82
N TRP A 12 -28.00 -9.53 22.98
CA TRP A 12 -27.93 -10.78 23.74
C TRP A 12 -29.30 -11.28 24.15
N ARG A 13 -30.18 -10.38 24.64
CA ARG A 13 -31.54 -10.75 25.05
C ARG A 13 -32.40 -11.22 23.86
N LEU A 14 -32.20 -10.65 22.66
CA LEU A 14 -32.91 -11.04 21.44
C LEU A 14 -32.44 -12.39 20.88
N VAL A 15 -31.14 -12.65 20.92
CA VAL A 15 -30.50 -13.80 20.27
C VAL A 15 -30.37 -15.00 21.20
N GLY A 16 -30.45 -14.79 22.53
CA GLY A 16 -30.32 -15.83 23.55
C GLY A 16 -28.90 -16.37 23.75
N ASN A 17 -27.95 -16.03 22.87
CA ASN A 17 -26.56 -16.50 22.93
C ASN A 17 -25.59 -15.31 22.90
N PRO A 18 -24.74 -15.13 23.95
CA PRO A 18 -23.83 -13.98 24.03
C PRO A 18 -22.75 -13.98 22.94
N PHE A 19 -22.27 -15.17 22.52
CA PHE A 19 -21.27 -15.29 21.46
C PHE A 19 -21.85 -14.89 20.11
N LEU A 20 -23.08 -15.27 19.81
CA LEU A 20 -23.76 -14.88 18.58
C LEU A 20 -24.09 -13.38 18.56
N ALA A 21 -24.49 -12.81 19.69
CA ALA A 21 -24.70 -11.37 19.83
C ALA A 21 -23.40 -10.57 19.60
N LEU A 22 -22.27 -11.06 20.12
CA LEU A 22 -20.96 -10.45 19.87
C LEU A 22 -20.56 -10.54 18.40
N LEU A 23 -20.76 -11.68 17.75
CA LEU A 23 -20.48 -11.88 16.33
C LEU A 23 -21.29 -10.89 15.47
N ILE A 24 -22.58 -10.77 15.74
CA ILE A 24 -23.47 -9.83 15.03
C ILE A 24 -22.98 -8.39 15.21
N LEU A 25 -22.60 -8.02 16.44
CA LEU A 25 -22.08 -6.68 16.73
C LEU A 25 -20.77 -6.40 15.99
N LEU A 26 -19.87 -7.37 15.90
CA LEU A 26 -18.63 -7.26 15.12
C LEU A 26 -18.91 -7.11 13.61
N VAL A 27 -19.87 -7.86 13.08
CA VAL A 27 -20.28 -7.73 11.68
C VAL A 27 -20.87 -6.34 11.40
N ILE A 28 -21.77 -5.86 12.25
CA ILE A 28 -22.34 -4.50 12.14
C ILE A 28 -21.24 -3.46 12.20
N PHE A 29 -20.30 -3.58 13.16
CA PHE A 29 -19.17 -2.65 13.28
C PHE A 29 -18.30 -2.66 12.02
N TYR A 30 -17.98 -3.84 11.46
CA TYR A 30 -17.25 -3.98 10.21
C TYR A 30 -17.96 -3.32 9.03
N LEU A 31 -19.28 -3.52 8.90
CA LEU A 31 -20.07 -2.92 7.84
C LEU A 31 -20.14 -1.38 7.96
N LEU A 32 -20.30 -0.88 9.18
CA LEU A 32 -20.29 0.57 9.46
C LEU A 32 -18.91 1.17 9.20
N ASP A 33 -17.83 0.51 9.64
CA ASP A 33 -16.48 0.95 9.34
C ASP A 33 -16.25 1.04 7.82
N ARG A 34 -16.62 0.00 7.09
CA ARG A 34 -16.48 -0.04 5.63
C ARG A 34 -17.26 1.06 4.92
N ARG A 35 -18.45 1.41 5.46
CA ARG A 35 -19.30 2.45 4.87
C ARG A 35 -18.87 3.87 5.19
N TYR A 36 -18.38 4.10 6.42
CA TYR A 36 -18.17 5.46 6.93
C TYR A 36 -16.69 5.82 7.17
N VAL A 37 -15.87 4.88 7.57
CA VAL A 37 -14.48 5.13 8.03
C VAL A 37 -13.45 4.49 7.11
N GLY A 38 -13.59 3.18 6.81
CA GLY A 38 -12.71 2.45 5.91
C GLY A 38 -11.32 2.17 6.51
N ILE A 39 -11.22 2.04 7.84
CA ILE A 39 -9.97 1.69 8.53
C ILE A 39 -9.69 0.20 8.39
N LEU A 40 -10.74 -0.65 8.52
CA LEU A 40 -10.59 -2.09 8.48
C LEU A 40 -10.32 -2.59 7.04
N PRO A 41 -9.43 -3.57 6.88
CA PRO A 41 -9.11 -4.13 5.57
C PRO A 41 -10.33 -4.85 4.97
N ASN A 42 -10.40 -4.86 3.64
CA ASN A 42 -11.43 -5.62 2.92
C ASN A 42 -11.12 -7.13 2.99
N ILE A 43 -11.79 -7.86 3.88
CA ILE A 43 -11.59 -9.31 4.08
C ILE A 43 -11.95 -10.16 2.84
N TRP A 44 -12.77 -9.65 1.92
CA TRP A 44 -13.13 -10.36 0.68
C TRP A 44 -12.10 -10.17 -0.45
N ARG A 45 -11.27 -9.12 -0.37
CA ARG A 45 -10.26 -8.80 -1.41
C ARG A 45 -9.28 -9.95 -1.67
N PRO A 46 -8.70 -10.63 -0.66
CA PRO A 46 -7.79 -11.75 -0.90
C PRO A 46 -8.42 -12.90 -1.69
N PHE A 47 -9.71 -13.19 -1.43
CA PHE A 47 -10.45 -14.24 -2.15
C PHE A 47 -10.72 -13.85 -3.61
N GLN A 48 -11.11 -12.59 -3.85
CA GLN A 48 -11.31 -12.06 -5.21
C GLN A 48 -10.00 -12.09 -6.00
N LEU A 49 -8.89 -11.65 -5.40
CA LEU A 49 -7.57 -11.71 -6.02
C LEU A 49 -7.13 -13.14 -6.33
N LYS A 50 -7.38 -14.10 -5.42
CA LYS A 50 -7.09 -15.51 -5.66
C LYS A 50 -7.86 -16.05 -6.87
N ARG A 51 -9.16 -15.77 -6.94
CA ARG A 51 -10.01 -16.19 -8.07
C ARG A 51 -9.53 -15.56 -9.39
N LYS A 52 -9.23 -14.26 -9.40
CA LYS A 52 -8.71 -13.56 -10.58
C LYS A 52 -7.37 -14.15 -11.03
N ALA A 53 -6.45 -14.40 -10.10
CA ALA A 53 -5.16 -15.03 -10.42
C ALA A 53 -5.32 -16.44 -11.03
N THR A 54 -6.24 -17.25 -10.51
CA THR A 54 -6.52 -18.58 -11.08
C THR A 54 -7.05 -18.49 -12.52
N ARG A 55 -7.96 -17.56 -12.80
CA ARG A 55 -8.48 -17.35 -14.16
C ARG A 55 -7.35 -16.93 -15.11
N LEU A 56 -6.54 -15.95 -14.72
CA LEU A 56 -5.41 -15.50 -15.56
C LEU A 56 -4.39 -16.59 -15.81
N ARG A 57 -4.17 -17.52 -14.88
CA ARG A 57 -3.31 -18.69 -15.13
C ARG A 57 -3.89 -19.62 -16.17
N VAL A 58 -5.20 -19.86 -16.15
CA VAL A 58 -5.89 -20.66 -17.19
C VAL A 58 -5.78 -19.95 -18.56
N ASP A 59 -6.02 -18.64 -18.59
CA ASP A 59 -5.88 -17.86 -19.83
C ASP A 59 -4.45 -17.90 -20.38
N LEU A 60 -3.43 -17.86 -19.54
CA LEU A 60 -2.03 -17.98 -19.94
C LEU A 60 -1.65 -19.38 -20.37
N HIS A 61 -2.31 -20.44 -19.89
CA HIS A 61 -2.16 -21.79 -20.43
C HIS A 61 -2.68 -21.89 -21.88
N ALA A 62 -3.78 -21.21 -22.18
CA ALA A 62 -4.33 -21.17 -23.55
C ALA A 62 -3.53 -20.22 -24.47
N ASN A 63 -3.03 -19.11 -23.94
CA ASN A 63 -2.23 -18.12 -24.69
C ASN A 63 -1.01 -17.65 -23.88
N PRO A 64 0.12 -18.38 -23.94
CA PRO A 64 1.34 -18.07 -23.19
C PRO A 64 2.00 -16.73 -23.57
N HIS A 65 1.69 -16.19 -24.74
CA HIS A 65 2.27 -14.93 -25.23
C HIS A 65 1.46 -13.68 -24.85
N ASN A 66 0.35 -13.83 -24.14
CA ASN A 66 -0.47 -12.69 -23.71
C ASN A 66 0.22 -11.86 -22.64
N THR A 67 0.95 -10.81 -23.07
CA THR A 67 1.70 -9.89 -22.19
C THR A 67 0.79 -9.18 -21.20
N SER A 68 -0.41 -8.78 -21.62
CA SER A 68 -1.36 -8.10 -20.71
C SER A 68 -1.80 -9.03 -19.58
N ALA A 69 -2.10 -10.28 -19.87
CA ALA A 69 -2.48 -11.27 -18.85
C ALA A 69 -1.31 -11.57 -17.89
N LYS A 70 -0.05 -11.60 -18.39
CA LYS A 70 1.15 -11.74 -17.55
C LYS A 70 1.28 -10.56 -16.56
N LEU A 71 1.16 -9.34 -17.05
CA LEU A 71 1.25 -8.14 -16.22
C LEU A 71 0.13 -8.09 -15.17
N ASP A 72 -1.09 -8.40 -15.57
CA ASP A 72 -2.22 -8.44 -14.64
C ASP A 72 -2.03 -9.50 -13.55
N LEU A 73 -1.52 -10.67 -13.92
CA LEU A 73 -1.20 -11.74 -12.96
C LEU A 73 -0.07 -11.31 -12.03
N ALA A 74 1.00 -10.72 -12.56
CA ALA A 74 2.12 -10.22 -11.76
C ALA A 74 1.66 -9.16 -10.74
N ARG A 75 0.84 -8.20 -11.14
CA ARG A 75 0.27 -7.17 -10.25
C ARG A 75 -0.58 -7.77 -9.13
N ILE A 76 -1.40 -8.77 -9.44
CA ILE A 76 -2.17 -9.50 -8.41
C ILE A 76 -1.23 -10.24 -7.45
N LEU A 77 -0.16 -10.85 -7.94
CA LEU A 77 0.82 -11.55 -7.12
C LEU A 77 1.57 -10.56 -6.21
N ILE A 78 1.96 -9.39 -6.72
CA ILE A 78 2.57 -8.30 -5.94
C ILE A 78 1.62 -7.85 -4.83
N GLU A 79 0.35 -7.61 -5.15
CA GLU A 79 -0.66 -7.23 -4.15
C GLU A 79 -0.83 -8.29 -3.05
N ARG A 80 -0.68 -9.56 -3.42
CA ARG A 80 -0.66 -10.71 -2.49
C ARG A 80 0.69 -10.94 -1.82
N LYS A 81 1.68 -10.07 -2.02
CA LYS A 81 3.06 -10.16 -1.52
C LYS A 81 3.81 -11.42 -1.98
N LYS A 82 3.42 -11.99 -3.11
CA LYS A 82 4.05 -13.16 -3.74
C LYS A 82 5.08 -12.70 -4.77
N TYR A 83 6.10 -11.99 -4.32
CA TYR A 83 7.07 -11.32 -5.19
C TYR A 83 7.88 -12.30 -6.03
N GLN A 84 8.28 -13.44 -5.44
CA GLN A 84 9.01 -14.50 -6.15
C GLN A 84 8.20 -15.07 -7.33
N GLU A 85 6.87 -15.25 -7.15
CA GLU A 85 6.00 -15.76 -8.23
C GLU A 85 5.70 -14.68 -9.28
N ALA A 86 5.74 -13.39 -8.91
CA ALA A 86 5.44 -12.27 -9.80
C ALA A 86 6.59 -11.98 -10.78
N LEU A 87 7.83 -12.07 -10.31
CA LEU A 87 9.02 -11.65 -11.02
C LEU A 87 9.16 -12.28 -12.42
N PRO A 88 9.00 -13.60 -12.62
CA PRO A 88 9.13 -14.23 -13.95
C PRO A 88 8.14 -13.68 -14.98
N TYR A 89 6.92 -13.33 -14.58
CA TYR A 89 5.93 -12.77 -15.50
C TYR A 89 6.29 -11.36 -15.95
N LEU A 90 6.87 -10.55 -15.07
CA LEU A 90 7.36 -9.22 -15.39
C LEU A 90 8.58 -9.28 -16.31
N GLU A 91 9.56 -10.13 -15.99
CA GLU A 91 10.78 -10.33 -16.78
C GLU A 91 10.47 -10.81 -18.18
N GLN A 92 9.52 -11.76 -18.33
CA GLN A 92 9.05 -12.21 -19.65
C GLN A 92 8.31 -11.13 -20.46
N SER A 93 7.75 -10.14 -19.79
CA SER A 93 7.03 -9.05 -20.44
C SER A 93 7.95 -7.89 -20.83
N LEU A 94 9.07 -7.73 -20.13
CA LEU A 94 9.99 -6.60 -20.28
C LEU A 94 10.52 -6.42 -21.73
N PRO A 95 10.93 -7.48 -22.49
CA PRO A 95 11.41 -7.30 -23.86
C PRO A 95 10.39 -6.69 -24.81
N ILE A 96 9.09 -6.86 -24.52
CA ILE A 96 7.98 -6.37 -25.35
C ILE A 96 7.63 -4.92 -25.00
N ILE A 97 7.88 -4.52 -23.77
CA ILE A 97 7.49 -3.22 -23.20
C ILE A 97 8.65 -2.59 -22.44
N ALA A 98 9.84 -2.58 -23.05
CA ALA A 98 11.08 -2.14 -22.43
C ALA A 98 11.03 -0.69 -21.89
N ASP A 99 10.24 0.20 -22.52
CA ASP A 99 10.11 1.61 -22.14
C ASP A 99 9.03 1.86 -21.07
N SER A 100 8.51 0.82 -20.43
CA SER A 100 7.48 0.97 -19.41
C SER A 100 8.08 1.24 -18.04
N ALA A 101 8.04 2.47 -17.58
CA ALA A 101 8.42 2.86 -16.22
C ALA A 101 7.70 2.03 -15.14
N ASP A 102 6.41 1.71 -15.37
CA ASP A 102 5.61 0.89 -14.45
C ASP A 102 6.16 -0.52 -14.28
N VAL A 103 6.61 -1.15 -15.38
CA VAL A 103 7.15 -2.53 -15.34
C VAL A 103 8.51 -2.55 -14.66
N HIS A 104 9.39 -1.58 -14.96
CA HIS A 104 10.66 -1.42 -14.26
C HIS A 104 10.44 -1.22 -12.75
N TYR A 105 9.48 -0.35 -12.38
CA TYR A 105 9.10 -0.17 -10.97
C TYR A 105 8.61 -1.47 -10.33
N GLU A 106 7.73 -2.23 -10.99
CA GLU A 106 7.15 -3.47 -10.47
C GLU A 106 8.23 -4.56 -10.29
N ILE A 107 9.20 -4.68 -11.23
CA ILE A 107 10.38 -5.55 -11.09
C ILE A 107 11.25 -5.09 -9.91
N GLY A 108 11.61 -3.81 -9.87
CA GLY A 108 12.39 -3.23 -8.80
C GLY A 108 11.76 -3.46 -7.42
N LEU A 109 10.44 -3.26 -7.31
CA LEU A 109 9.69 -3.53 -6.08
C LEU A 109 9.79 -5.01 -5.65
N CYS A 110 9.63 -5.94 -6.59
CA CYS A 110 9.77 -7.37 -6.30
C CYS A 110 11.18 -7.69 -5.79
N LEU A 111 12.21 -7.20 -6.46
CA LEU A 111 13.61 -7.43 -6.10
C LEU A 111 13.95 -6.85 -4.71
N LEU A 112 13.54 -5.60 -4.44
CA LEU A 112 13.73 -4.98 -3.12
C LEU A 112 13.04 -5.78 -2.00
N LYS A 113 11.82 -6.28 -2.24
CA LYS A 113 11.07 -7.08 -1.27
C LYS A 113 11.64 -8.50 -1.09
N LEU A 114 12.42 -8.99 -2.05
CA LEU A 114 13.17 -10.26 -1.98
C LEU A 114 14.57 -10.08 -1.35
N GLY A 115 14.97 -8.86 -0.97
CA GLY A 115 16.28 -8.57 -0.39
C GLY A 115 17.41 -8.41 -1.44
N ARG A 116 17.09 -8.45 -2.75
CA ARG A 116 18.03 -8.22 -3.85
C ARG A 116 18.20 -6.72 -4.09
N ILE A 117 18.79 -6.02 -3.08
CA ILE A 117 18.76 -4.55 -2.99
C ILE A 117 19.42 -3.89 -4.19
N ALA A 118 20.64 -4.32 -4.58
CA ALA A 118 21.39 -3.69 -5.67
C ALA A 118 20.66 -3.81 -7.03
N GLU A 119 20.07 -4.97 -7.31
CA GLU A 119 19.32 -5.17 -8.53
C GLU A 119 18.00 -4.39 -8.52
N GLY A 120 17.29 -4.42 -7.39
CA GLY A 120 16.06 -3.66 -7.19
C GLY A 120 16.27 -2.16 -7.34
N GLU A 121 17.36 -1.64 -6.79
CA GLU A 121 17.75 -0.23 -6.95
C GLU A 121 17.96 0.13 -8.42
N ARG A 122 18.70 -0.68 -9.18
CA ARG A 122 18.92 -0.45 -10.61
C ARG A 122 17.61 -0.32 -11.39
N TYR A 123 16.67 -1.25 -11.19
CA TYR A 123 15.37 -1.19 -11.86
C TYR A 123 14.51 -0.01 -11.41
N MET A 124 14.58 0.36 -10.13
CA MET A 124 13.87 1.55 -9.63
C MET A 124 14.43 2.84 -10.22
N LEU A 125 15.76 2.95 -10.38
CA LEU A 125 16.40 4.10 -11.01
C LEU A 125 16.03 4.20 -12.50
N GLN A 126 16.00 3.07 -13.23
CA GLN A 126 15.51 3.03 -14.61
C GLN A 126 14.04 3.48 -14.71
N ALA A 127 13.19 3.04 -13.76
CA ALA A 127 11.80 3.49 -13.72
C ALA A 127 11.68 5.01 -13.49
N ILE A 128 12.52 5.58 -12.63
CA ILE A 128 12.57 7.03 -12.36
C ILE A 128 13.09 7.79 -13.59
N GLU A 129 14.10 7.28 -14.28
CA GLU A 129 14.64 7.87 -15.50
C GLU A 129 13.59 7.94 -16.60
N LEU A 130 12.84 6.86 -16.82
CA LEU A 130 11.74 6.80 -17.78
C LEU A 130 10.56 7.71 -17.38
N ASN A 131 10.23 7.75 -16.08
CA ASN A 131 9.18 8.61 -15.56
C ASN A 131 9.43 8.97 -14.08
N PRO A 132 9.90 10.17 -13.76
CA PRO A 132 10.14 10.58 -12.37
C PRO A 132 8.89 10.53 -11.47
N ARG A 133 7.69 10.55 -12.05
CA ARG A 133 6.41 10.45 -11.32
C ARG A 133 5.79 9.05 -11.37
N VAL A 134 6.57 8.01 -11.72
CA VAL A 134 6.08 6.63 -11.76
C VAL A 134 5.42 6.26 -10.41
N LYS A 135 4.22 5.69 -10.48
CA LYS A 135 3.39 5.41 -9.29
C LYS A 135 3.32 6.60 -8.32
N TYR A 136 3.18 7.79 -8.86
CA TYR A 136 3.17 9.03 -8.08
C TYR A 136 4.44 9.23 -7.24
N GLY A 137 5.62 8.88 -7.78
CA GLY A 137 6.91 9.01 -7.08
C GLY A 137 7.15 7.95 -6.00
N GLU A 138 6.32 6.92 -5.90
CA GLU A 138 6.48 5.85 -4.91
C GLU A 138 7.84 5.13 -5.03
N ALA A 139 8.49 5.17 -6.20
CA ALA A 139 9.81 4.61 -6.42
C ALA A 139 10.86 5.22 -5.47
N PHE A 140 10.84 6.52 -5.25
CA PHE A 140 11.72 7.20 -4.30
C PHE A 140 11.49 6.72 -2.86
N LEU A 141 10.22 6.57 -2.46
CA LEU A 141 9.87 6.07 -1.13
C LEU A 141 10.37 4.64 -0.93
N ARG A 142 10.20 3.75 -1.93
CA ARG A 142 10.65 2.35 -1.85
C ARG A 142 12.16 2.23 -1.79
N LEU A 143 12.90 3.07 -2.53
CA LEU A 143 14.35 3.16 -2.44
C LEU A 143 14.79 3.62 -1.05
N GLY A 144 14.18 4.68 -0.53
CA GLY A 144 14.45 5.15 0.82
C GLY A 144 14.20 4.07 1.88
N GLU A 145 13.05 3.37 1.82
CA GLU A 145 12.74 2.24 2.73
C GLU A 145 13.79 1.12 2.66
N ALA A 146 14.21 0.73 1.45
CA ALA A 146 15.13 -0.38 1.26
C ALA A 146 16.58 -0.04 1.63
N LEU A 147 16.99 1.19 1.40
CA LEU A 147 18.36 1.67 1.68
C LEU A 147 18.55 2.14 3.13
N ALA A 148 17.48 2.45 3.87
CA ALA A 148 17.57 2.97 5.23
C ALA A 148 18.50 2.17 6.17
N PRO A 149 18.50 0.81 6.17
CA PRO A 149 19.37 0.03 7.05
C PRO A 149 20.85 0.01 6.62
N HIS A 150 21.13 0.29 5.34
CA HIS A 150 22.47 0.07 4.74
C HIS A 150 23.16 1.36 4.31
N ALA A 151 22.40 2.37 3.90
CA ALA A 151 22.89 3.64 3.37
C ALA A 151 21.94 4.79 3.77
N PRO A 152 21.92 5.20 5.05
CA PRO A 152 20.94 6.16 5.59
C PRO A 152 20.98 7.53 4.92
N GLU A 153 22.16 8.01 4.49
CA GLU A 153 22.29 9.30 3.80
C GLU A 153 21.63 9.25 2.42
N ARG A 154 21.85 8.18 1.66
CA ARG A 154 21.20 7.97 0.35
C ARG A 154 19.70 7.78 0.51
N ALA A 155 19.28 7.05 1.54
CA ALA A 155 17.87 6.89 1.86
C ALA A 155 17.21 8.25 2.12
N ALA A 156 17.86 9.14 2.88
CA ALA A 156 17.38 10.48 3.15
C ALA A 156 17.19 11.32 1.88
N GLN A 157 18.13 11.27 0.94
CA GLN A 157 18.03 11.96 -0.36
C GLN A 157 16.79 11.52 -1.15
N PHE A 158 16.54 10.20 -1.26
CA PHE A 158 15.33 9.69 -1.93
C PHE A 158 14.05 10.13 -1.23
N ILE A 159 14.04 10.21 0.09
CA ILE A 159 12.91 10.68 0.87
C ILE A 159 12.62 12.16 0.60
N GLU A 160 13.65 12.97 0.51
CA GLU A 160 13.50 14.40 0.20
C GLU A 160 12.93 14.60 -1.21
N HIS A 161 13.40 13.87 -2.20
CA HIS A 161 12.80 13.88 -3.53
C HIS A 161 11.33 13.47 -3.52
N PHE A 162 10.98 12.44 -2.74
CA PHE A 162 9.59 12.03 -2.60
C PHE A 162 8.72 13.13 -1.99
N ARG A 163 9.20 13.81 -0.94
CA ARG A 163 8.51 14.96 -0.32
C ARG A 163 8.24 16.07 -1.32
N ASP A 164 9.22 16.41 -2.15
CA ASP A 164 9.12 17.49 -3.12
C ASP A 164 8.08 17.19 -4.21
N LEU A 165 7.89 15.92 -4.56
CA LEU A 165 6.87 15.48 -5.51
C LEU A 165 5.45 15.40 -4.89
N HIS A 166 5.33 15.34 -3.57
CA HIS A 166 4.08 15.03 -2.86
C HIS A 166 3.66 16.04 -1.81
N SER A 167 3.41 17.28 -2.23
CA SER A 167 3.00 18.36 -1.32
C SER A 167 1.58 18.21 -0.72
N SER A 168 0.74 17.28 -1.20
CA SER A 168 -0.68 17.23 -0.82
C SER A 168 -1.23 15.84 -0.44
N SER A 169 -0.39 14.83 -0.24
CA SER A 169 -0.82 13.47 0.12
C SER A 169 -0.60 13.16 1.59
N VAL A 170 -1.68 12.97 2.35
CA VAL A 170 -1.62 12.56 3.77
C VAL A 170 -0.90 11.22 3.94
N GLU A 171 -1.16 10.25 3.04
CA GLU A 171 -0.49 8.96 3.02
C GLU A 171 1.02 9.11 2.85
N ALA A 172 1.43 9.96 1.92
CA ALA A 172 2.83 10.20 1.62
C ALA A 172 3.59 10.72 2.86
N TYR A 173 3.07 11.75 3.51
CA TYR A 173 3.68 12.31 4.72
C TYR A 173 3.63 11.37 5.92
N TYR A 174 2.58 10.55 6.03
CA TYR A 174 2.56 9.51 7.05
C TYR A 174 3.68 8.48 6.84
N ARG A 175 3.86 7.99 5.60
CA ARG A 175 4.93 7.04 5.25
C ARG A 175 6.30 7.66 5.41
N LEU A 176 6.45 8.94 5.06
CA LEU A 176 7.65 9.72 5.29
C LEU A 176 8.02 9.77 6.77
N GLY A 177 7.03 10.06 7.63
CA GLY A 177 7.22 10.03 9.08
C GLY A 177 7.66 8.67 9.61
N GLN A 178 7.09 7.57 9.10
CA GLN A 178 7.53 6.21 9.44
C GLN A 178 8.98 5.98 9.06
N LEU A 179 9.39 6.44 7.90
CA LEU A 179 10.75 6.26 7.42
C LEU A 179 11.76 7.10 8.20
N TYR A 180 11.48 8.36 8.51
CA TYR A 180 12.32 9.15 9.43
C TYR A 180 12.44 8.50 10.80
N GLN A 181 11.36 7.87 11.29
CA GLN A 181 11.41 7.12 12.54
C GLN A 181 12.35 5.92 12.47
N GLN A 182 12.36 5.18 11.34
CA GLN A 182 13.31 4.09 11.09
C GLN A 182 14.76 4.56 11.00
N LEU A 183 14.98 5.77 10.45
CA LEU A 183 16.31 6.42 10.38
C LEU A 183 16.75 7.04 11.72
N GLY A 184 15.98 6.90 12.80
CA GLY A 184 16.26 7.52 14.09
C GLY A 184 16.03 9.05 14.15
N ARG A 185 15.55 9.66 13.07
CA ARG A 185 15.29 11.10 12.94
C ARG A 185 13.93 11.46 13.54
N GLN A 186 13.81 11.40 14.87
CA GLN A 186 12.53 11.53 15.58
C GLN A 186 11.85 12.88 15.38
N ASP A 187 12.60 13.99 15.33
CA ASP A 187 12.03 15.32 15.14
C ASP A 187 11.48 15.53 13.73
N ASP A 188 12.16 14.97 12.72
CA ASP A 188 11.68 14.98 11.34
C ASP A 188 10.44 14.09 11.19
N ALA A 189 10.41 12.94 11.86
CA ALA A 189 9.24 12.07 11.90
C ALA A 189 8.01 12.79 12.47
N LYS A 190 8.16 13.48 13.61
CA LYS A 190 7.08 14.26 14.22
C LYS A 190 6.64 15.42 13.33
N ARG A 191 7.56 16.07 12.62
CA ARG A 191 7.21 17.11 11.63
C ARG A 191 6.40 16.52 10.49
N ALA A 192 6.83 15.42 9.88
CA ALA A 192 6.11 14.77 8.82
C ALA A 192 4.70 14.33 9.23
N TYR A 193 4.51 13.77 10.43
CA TYR A 193 3.18 13.41 10.93
C TYR A 193 2.28 14.64 11.15
N ARG A 194 2.84 15.75 11.64
CA ARG A 194 2.10 17.03 11.78
C ARG A 194 1.68 17.56 10.42
N GLU A 195 2.59 17.61 9.44
CA GLU A 195 2.29 18.02 8.07
C GLU A 195 1.20 17.15 7.43
N ALA A 196 1.22 15.83 7.66
CA ALA A 196 0.14 14.93 7.23
C ALA A 196 -1.23 15.37 7.78
N LEU A 197 -1.29 15.77 9.06
CA LEU A 197 -2.53 16.26 9.68
C LEU A 197 -2.97 17.62 9.16
N ASP A 198 -2.04 18.51 8.90
CA ASP A 198 -2.32 19.86 8.37
C ASP A 198 -2.81 19.78 6.93
N ILE A 199 -2.19 18.93 6.09
CA ILE A 199 -2.70 18.60 4.75
C ILE A 199 -4.12 18.05 4.84
N TYR A 200 -4.38 17.10 5.74
CA TYR A 200 -5.72 16.53 5.91
C TYR A 200 -6.77 17.58 6.27
N ARG A 201 -6.43 18.56 7.10
CA ARG A 201 -7.32 19.67 7.47
C ARG A 201 -7.66 20.55 6.27
N GLY A 202 -6.71 20.77 5.37
CA GLY A 202 -6.86 21.54 4.14
C GLY A 202 -7.62 20.82 3.01
N LEU A 203 -7.75 19.48 3.07
CA LEU A 203 -8.39 18.73 1.99
C LEU A 203 -9.89 19.03 1.83
N PRO A 204 -10.39 19.04 0.59
CA PRO A 204 -11.84 19.08 0.29
C PRO A 204 -12.57 17.86 0.91
N ARG A 205 -13.86 18.02 1.21
CA ARG A 205 -14.66 16.97 1.88
C ARG A 205 -14.63 15.60 1.17
N TYR A 206 -14.63 15.57 -0.16
CA TYR A 206 -14.59 14.33 -0.93
C TYR A 206 -13.25 13.58 -0.79
N SER A 207 -12.12 14.30 -0.75
CA SER A 207 -10.79 13.71 -0.59
C SER A 207 -10.52 13.26 0.85
N ARG A 208 -11.09 13.96 1.85
CA ARG A 208 -10.93 13.60 3.27
C ARG A 208 -11.36 12.16 3.57
N ARG A 209 -12.41 11.65 2.90
CA ARG A 209 -12.90 10.28 3.13
C ARG A 209 -11.85 9.25 2.75
N GLN A 210 -11.15 9.44 1.63
CA GLN A 210 -10.11 8.52 1.14
C GLN A 210 -8.85 8.54 2.01
N GLN A 211 -8.51 9.73 2.56
CA GLN A 211 -7.28 9.96 3.32
C GLN A 211 -7.46 9.84 4.84
N ARG A 212 -8.71 9.62 5.33
CA ARG A 212 -9.05 9.58 6.76
C ARG A 212 -8.23 8.54 7.54
N ARG A 213 -8.01 7.37 6.95
CA ARG A 213 -7.21 6.29 7.56
C ARG A 213 -5.80 6.78 7.91
N TRP A 214 -5.14 7.45 6.98
CA TRP A 214 -3.77 7.93 7.14
C TRP A 214 -3.67 9.06 8.18
N ALA A 215 -4.64 9.97 8.16
CA ALA A 215 -4.73 11.03 9.16
C ALA A 215 -4.95 10.46 10.57
N TRP A 216 -5.79 9.44 10.70
CA TRP A 216 -5.99 8.77 11.99
C TRP A 216 -4.72 8.07 12.48
N LEU A 217 -4.01 7.37 11.61
CA LEU A 217 -2.73 6.73 11.93
C LEU A 217 -1.65 7.75 12.29
N ALA A 218 -1.59 8.88 11.59
CA ALA A 218 -0.64 9.98 11.90
C ALA A 218 -0.92 10.61 13.27
N ARG A 219 -2.18 10.67 13.71
CA ARG A 219 -2.58 11.23 15.01
C ARG A 219 -2.14 10.36 16.19
N LEU A 220 -1.88 9.08 15.98
CA LEU A 220 -1.44 8.13 17.01
C LEU A 220 0.08 8.11 17.20
N LYS A 221 0.82 8.88 16.42
CA LYS A 221 2.28 9.00 16.42
C LYS A 221 2.75 10.32 17.01
#